data_6835a3afa99d5f9559314b38d213d2f6
#
_entry.id   6835a3afa99d5f9559314b38d213d2f6
#
_cell.length_a   1.000
_cell.length_b   1.000
_cell.length_c   1.000
_cell.angle_alpha   90.00
_cell.angle_beta   90.00
_cell.angle_gamma   90.00
#
_symmetry.space_group_name_H-M   'P 1'
#
loop_
_entity.id
_entity.type
_entity.pdbx_description
1 polymer ?
#
loop_
_entity_poly.entity_id
_entity_poly.type
_entity_poly.pdbx_seq_one_letter_code
_entity_poly.pdbx_strand_id
1 'polypeptide(L)'
;MATIAVTAILSVSLASCGQATDDNRTEISVWSWEPSMGEVIRRFEKANPDIRVKWTNISGYGNLNTAIQDGYGTPDVAQIEYYALLQYAVSGQLLDLTDKIGSDYSNFFTLGTWSSVQLAGRTYGLPMDSGPMGFFYNEDVFRQAGVDATKIKTWDDYYEAAEKLKEIGAYIAADSGDGSFYDAMVWLAGGQPFHTSADGKTVTIDLDEDAGTQRFTEFWQKMIDEGLVDTTSATWSDRWKSRVGTGTIASVFSGAWMPSLLLSNVPGAAGLWRVAPMPTYDGQPTNAESGGAALTVLQLTRKPDAAYRFVDFVAHDAQGISARVDGGAFPADYATLNSADFLDKTTITNDRGIEIPYFGGQKFNRVLSEAAEDVSVGYQYLPFEVYARSDFKSTVGQAYEWSGSFHAYQQRQEAIEMGMKDEEGNPLEPLEKPGKKVSLSDGLAQWQKDLREYGFNQGFTIK
;
A
#
# COMPACT_ATOMS: atom_id res chain seq x y z
N MET A 1 82.28 -30.98 -25.12
CA MET A 1 81.16 -31.57 -25.89
C MET A 1 80.05 -31.85 -24.90
N ALA A 2 79.04 -31.02 -24.82
CA ALA A 2 77.93 -31.18 -23.91
C ALA A 2 76.64 -31.28 -24.76
N THR A 3 76.01 -32.43 -24.64
CA THR A 3 74.83 -32.82 -25.40
C THR A 3 73.56 -32.31 -24.63
N ILE A 4 72.81 -31.40 -25.22
CA ILE A 4 71.58 -30.93 -24.69
C ILE A 4 70.44 -31.84 -25.14
N ALA A 5 69.78 -32.50 -24.20
CA ALA A 5 68.54 -33.22 -24.43
C ALA A 5 67.35 -32.30 -24.34
N VAL A 6 66.59 -32.14 -25.41
CA VAL A 6 65.31 -31.37 -25.46
C VAL A 6 64.18 -32.33 -25.12
N THR A 7 63.56 -32.13 -23.97
CA THR A 7 62.36 -32.85 -23.56
C THR A 7 61.12 -32.05 -24.04
N ALA A 8 60.40 -32.65 -25.01
CA ALA A 8 59.11 -32.07 -25.47
C ALA A 8 58.00 -32.44 -24.49
N ILE A 9 57.41 -31.41 -23.85
CA ILE A 9 56.20 -31.54 -23.01
C ILE A 9 54.99 -31.42 -23.95
N LEU A 10 54.26 -32.52 -24.15
CA LEU A 10 52.95 -32.53 -24.77
C LEU A 10 51.93 -31.94 -23.78
N SER A 11 51.49 -30.72 -24.04
CA SER A 11 50.35 -30.11 -23.33
C SER A 11 49.04 -30.68 -23.90
N VAL A 12 48.42 -31.59 -23.18
CA VAL A 12 47.04 -32.04 -23.47
C VAL A 12 46.09 -30.94 -23.00
N SER A 13 45.59 -30.13 -23.93
CA SER A 13 44.51 -29.19 -23.69
C SER A 13 43.20 -29.97 -23.54
N LEU A 14 42.76 -30.19 -22.31
CA LEU A 14 41.38 -30.59 -22.03
C LEU A 14 40.46 -29.44 -22.42
N ALA A 15 39.90 -29.49 -23.62
CA ALA A 15 38.77 -28.68 -24.00
C ALA A 15 37.55 -29.16 -23.18
N SER A 16 37.30 -28.51 -22.06
CA SER A 16 36.01 -28.57 -21.36
C SER A 16 34.97 -27.91 -22.27
N CYS A 17 34.32 -28.72 -23.10
CA CYS A 17 33.07 -28.32 -23.74
C CYS A 17 32.02 -28.21 -22.61
N GLY A 18 31.92 -27.03 -21.99
CA GLY A 18 30.72 -26.62 -21.33
C GLY A 18 29.61 -26.57 -22.39
N GLN A 19 28.73 -27.56 -22.42
CA GLN A 19 27.48 -27.48 -23.15
C GLN A 19 26.73 -26.27 -22.55
N ALA A 20 26.82 -25.12 -23.21
CA ALA A 20 25.78 -24.14 -23.15
C ALA A 20 24.55 -24.86 -23.71
N THR A 21 23.66 -25.33 -22.84
CA THR A 21 22.33 -25.73 -23.25
C THR A 21 21.72 -24.46 -23.79
N ASP A 22 21.61 -24.34 -25.12
CA ASP A 22 20.77 -23.32 -25.75
C ASP A 22 19.36 -23.52 -25.17
N ASP A 23 19.01 -22.63 -24.20
CA ASP A 23 17.67 -22.60 -23.62
C ASP A 23 16.76 -21.94 -24.66
N ASN A 24 16.13 -22.77 -25.51
CA ASN A 24 15.22 -22.32 -26.58
C ASN A 24 13.90 -21.76 -26.05
N ARG A 25 13.75 -21.59 -24.73
CA ARG A 25 12.54 -21.03 -24.14
C ARG A 25 12.42 -19.54 -24.42
N THR A 26 11.21 -19.07 -24.57
CA THR A 26 10.92 -17.62 -24.59
C THR A 26 11.19 -17.05 -23.21
N GLU A 27 12.24 -16.24 -23.06
CA GLU A 27 12.51 -15.56 -21.80
C GLU A 27 11.73 -14.28 -21.69
N ILE A 28 10.95 -14.09 -20.60
CA ILE A 28 10.28 -12.85 -20.24
C ILE A 28 10.92 -12.26 -18.99
N SER A 29 10.97 -10.93 -18.91
CA SER A 29 11.44 -10.18 -17.75
C SER A 29 10.27 -9.65 -16.93
N VAL A 30 10.32 -9.89 -15.61
CA VAL A 30 9.27 -9.51 -14.65
C VAL A 30 9.87 -8.65 -13.55
N TRP A 31 9.31 -7.47 -13.32
CA TRP A 31 9.67 -6.60 -12.20
C TRP A 31 8.53 -6.57 -11.19
N SER A 32 8.82 -6.99 -9.96
CA SER A 32 7.81 -7.12 -8.90
C SER A 32 8.48 -7.11 -7.53
N TRP A 33 7.77 -6.59 -6.52
CA TRP A 33 8.17 -6.65 -5.11
C TRP A 33 7.47 -7.76 -4.33
N GLU A 34 6.63 -8.56 -4.99
CA GLU A 34 5.89 -9.67 -4.35
C GLU A 34 6.87 -10.72 -3.80
N PRO A 35 6.91 -10.96 -2.48
CA PRO A 35 7.89 -11.87 -1.88
C PRO A 35 7.76 -13.32 -2.35
N SER A 36 6.54 -13.76 -2.64
CA SER A 36 6.24 -15.13 -3.09
C SER A 36 6.53 -15.37 -4.58
N MET A 37 6.98 -14.35 -5.32
CA MET A 37 7.16 -14.43 -6.77
C MET A 37 8.08 -15.58 -7.22
N GLY A 38 9.08 -15.93 -6.42
CA GLY A 38 9.96 -17.08 -6.72
C GLY A 38 9.20 -18.40 -6.79
N GLU A 39 8.26 -18.64 -5.88
CA GLU A 39 7.42 -19.85 -5.88
C GLU A 39 6.39 -19.81 -7.02
N VAL A 40 5.81 -18.66 -7.29
CA VAL A 40 4.90 -18.44 -8.43
C VAL A 40 5.61 -18.80 -9.74
N ILE A 41 6.82 -18.29 -9.96
CA ILE A 41 7.62 -18.55 -11.16
C ILE A 41 7.91 -20.05 -11.30
N ARG A 42 8.29 -20.71 -10.21
CA ARG A 42 8.55 -22.15 -10.23
C ARG A 42 7.32 -22.96 -10.67
N ARG A 43 6.13 -22.61 -10.19
CA ARG A 43 4.86 -23.23 -10.61
C ARG A 43 4.52 -22.89 -12.05
N PHE A 44 4.72 -21.63 -12.45
CA PHE A 44 4.46 -21.17 -13.82
C PHE A 44 5.34 -21.90 -14.85
N GLU A 45 6.65 -21.94 -14.65
CA GLU A 45 7.60 -22.60 -15.58
C GLU A 45 7.35 -24.10 -15.68
N LYS A 46 6.87 -24.74 -14.61
CA LYS A 46 6.45 -26.15 -14.65
C LYS A 46 5.21 -26.34 -15.53
N ALA A 47 4.24 -25.42 -15.49
CA ALA A 47 3.02 -25.47 -16.31
C ALA A 47 3.27 -24.98 -17.75
N ASN A 48 4.29 -24.14 -17.98
CA ASN A 48 4.64 -23.50 -19.24
C ASN A 48 6.12 -23.73 -19.58
N PRO A 49 6.52 -24.96 -19.94
CA PRO A 49 7.93 -25.32 -20.13
C PRO A 49 8.61 -24.61 -21.31
N ASP A 50 7.86 -23.92 -22.15
CA ASP A 50 8.32 -23.12 -23.29
C ASP A 50 8.69 -21.67 -22.89
N ILE A 51 8.39 -21.26 -21.64
CA ILE A 51 8.69 -19.91 -21.15
C ILE A 51 9.66 -19.98 -19.96
N ARG A 52 10.58 -19.02 -19.93
CA ARG A 52 11.48 -18.76 -18.80
C ARG A 52 11.20 -17.37 -18.25
N VAL A 53 11.19 -17.22 -16.93
CA VAL A 53 10.94 -15.95 -16.27
C VAL A 53 12.21 -15.44 -15.58
N LYS A 54 12.65 -14.25 -15.97
CA LYS A 54 13.72 -13.52 -15.29
C LYS A 54 13.11 -12.47 -14.38
N TRP A 55 13.09 -12.75 -13.09
CA TRP A 55 12.54 -11.85 -12.08
C TRP A 55 13.59 -10.90 -11.52
N THR A 56 13.19 -9.64 -11.36
CA THR A 56 13.93 -8.62 -10.63
C THR A 56 13.06 -8.08 -9.52
N ASN A 57 13.52 -8.20 -8.27
CA ASN A 57 12.86 -7.56 -7.14
C ASN A 57 13.15 -6.05 -7.18
N ILE A 58 12.10 -5.24 -7.17
CA ILE A 58 12.17 -3.79 -7.24
C ILE A 58 11.53 -3.15 -6.00
N SER A 59 11.93 -1.91 -5.72
CA SER A 59 11.28 -1.05 -4.74
C SER A 59 10.95 0.29 -5.40
N GLY A 60 9.66 0.55 -5.64
CA GLY A 60 9.19 1.79 -6.25
C GLY A 60 9.44 1.87 -7.78
N TYR A 61 9.12 3.03 -8.35
CA TYR A 61 8.98 3.22 -9.80
C TYR A 61 10.17 3.89 -10.50
N GLY A 62 11.21 4.33 -9.77
CA GLY A 62 12.32 5.10 -10.34
C GLY A 62 13.00 4.40 -11.51
N ASN A 63 13.36 3.13 -11.35
CA ASN A 63 13.99 2.34 -12.40
C ASN A 63 13.04 2.06 -13.57
N LEU A 64 11.75 1.82 -13.30
CA LEU A 64 10.75 1.61 -14.33
C LEU A 64 10.57 2.88 -15.19
N ASN A 65 10.42 4.03 -14.55
CA ASN A 65 10.29 5.31 -15.22
C ASN A 65 11.52 5.62 -16.10
N THR A 66 12.73 5.37 -15.58
CA THR A 66 13.97 5.56 -16.35
C THR A 66 14.02 4.64 -17.57
N ALA A 67 13.72 3.33 -17.39
CA ALA A 67 13.72 2.36 -18.50
C ALA A 67 12.68 2.72 -19.58
N ILE A 68 11.51 3.22 -19.18
CA ILE A 68 10.46 3.69 -20.11
C ILE A 68 10.93 4.91 -20.88
N GLN A 69 11.52 5.90 -20.21
CA GLN A 69 12.03 7.13 -20.85
C GLN A 69 13.16 6.84 -21.83
N ASP A 70 14.06 5.94 -21.48
CA ASP A 70 15.19 5.54 -22.32
C ASP A 70 14.75 4.66 -23.51
N GLY A 71 13.53 4.07 -23.44
CA GLY A 71 13.04 3.11 -24.43
C GLY A 71 13.86 1.82 -24.47
N TYR A 72 14.62 1.54 -23.41
CA TYR A 72 15.54 0.41 -23.32
C TYR A 72 15.54 -0.19 -21.92
N GLY A 73 15.55 -1.53 -21.85
CA GLY A 73 15.63 -2.27 -20.58
C GLY A 73 14.32 -2.33 -19.81
N THR A 74 13.19 -1.91 -20.41
CA THR A 74 11.87 -2.10 -19.84
C THR A 74 11.57 -3.58 -19.64
N PRO A 75 10.95 -3.99 -18.52
CA PRO A 75 10.49 -5.36 -18.35
C PRO A 75 9.34 -5.69 -19.33
N ASP A 76 9.08 -6.97 -19.54
CA ASP A 76 7.90 -7.43 -20.26
C ASP A 76 6.64 -7.31 -19.37
N VAL A 77 6.80 -7.55 -18.05
CA VAL A 77 5.75 -7.49 -17.05
C VAL A 77 6.20 -6.65 -15.86
N ALA A 78 5.34 -5.79 -15.34
CA ALA A 78 5.58 -5.03 -14.12
C ALA A 78 4.40 -5.12 -13.15
N GLN A 79 4.72 -5.25 -11.86
CA GLN A 79 3.77 -5.01 -10.78
C GLN A 79 3.62 -3.50 -10.61
N ILE A 80 2.38 -3.02 -10.61
CA ILE A 80 2.03 -1.60 -10.45
C ILE A 80 0.87 -1.50 -9.46
N GLU A 81 1.03 -0.65 -8.43
CA GLU A 81 -0.05 -0.36 -7.49
C GLU A 81 -1.20 0.36 -8.19
N TYR A 82 -2.43 0.15 -7.71
CA TYR A 82 -3.63 0.72 -8.33
C TYR A 82 -3.56 2.24 -8.47
N TYR A 83 -3.02 2.94 -7.48
CA TYR A 83 -2.91 4.40 -7.54
C TYR A 83 -2.00 4.90 -8.68
N ALA A 84 -0.99 4.12 -9.05
CA ALA A 84 -0.05 4.49 -10.11
C ALA A 84 -0.47 3.99 -11.50
N LEU A 85 -1.36 2.99 -11.56
CA LEU A 85 -1.71 2.31 -12.81
C LEU A 85 -2.26 3.28 -13.86
N LEU A 86 -3.14 4.21 -13.45
CA LEU A 86 -3.75 5.18 -14.36
C LEU A 86 -2.70 6.05 -15.08
N GLN A 87 -1.64 6.45 -14.38
CA GLN A 87 -0.53 7.22 -14.96
C GLN A 87 0.13 6.50 -16.14
N TYR A 88 0.39 5.21 -15.99
CA TYR A 88 1.02 4.40 -17.05
C TYR A 88 0.04 4.07 -18.18
N ALA A 89 -1.24 3.86 -17.87
CA ALA A 89 -2.27 3.60 -18.86
C ALA A 89 -2.51 4.82 -19.77
N VAL A 90 -2.71 6.01 -19.18
CA VAL A 90 -2.95 7.27 -19.92
C VAL A 90 -1.75 7.65 -20.78
N SER A 91 -0.54 7.41 -20.31
CA SER A 91 0.69 7.69 -21.08
C SER A 91 1.00 6.62 -22.14
N GLY A 92 0.14 5.61 -22.32
CA GLY A 92 0.30 4.56 -23.34
C GLY A 92 1.45 3.59 -23.07
N GLN A 93 1.87 3.44 -21.81
CA GLN A 93 2.99 2.57 -21.44
C GLN A 93 2.55 1.13 -21.17
N LEU A 94 1.25 0.89 -20.99
CA LEU A 94 0.68 -0.43 -20.74
C LEU A 94 -0.05 -0.97 -21.97
N LEU A 95 0.07 -2.28 -22.17
CA LEU A 95 -0.69 -2.98 -23.18
C LEU A 95 -2.17 -3.07 -22.74
N ASP A 96 -3.07 -2.75 -23.66
CA ASP A 96 -4.50 -3.00 -23.50
C ASP A 96 -4.76 -4.52 -23.55
N LEU A 97 -5.26 -5.07 -22.46
CA LEU A 97 -5.55 -6.49 -22.30
C LEU A 97 -7.01 -6.86 -22.64
N THR A 98 -7.86 -5.90 -22.99
CA THR A 98 -9.30 -6.08 -23.16
C THR A 98 -9.65 -7.23 -24.09
N ASP A 99 -8.96 -7.34 -25.23
CA ASP A 99 -9.20 -8.40 -26.20
C ASP A 99 -8.60 -9.77 -25.80
N LYS A 100 -7.79 -9.81 -24.75
CA LYS A 100 -7.16 -11.04 -24.26
C LYS A 100 -7.91 -11.70 -23.10
N ILE A 101 -8.77 -10.94 -22.43
CA ILE A 101 -9.52 -11.41 -21.24
C ILE A 101 -10.91 -11.93 -21.65
N GLY A 102 -11.38 -12.92 -20.91
CA GLY A 102 -12.76 -13.44 -21.07
C GLY A 102 -13.79 -12.58 -20.33
N SER A 103 -15.07 -12.77 -20.66
CA SER A 103 -16.18 -12.07 -20.00
C SER A 103 -16.39 -12.48 -18.54
N ASP A 104 -15.76 -13.55 -18.08
CA ASP A 104 -15.80 -14.08 -16.72
C ASP A 104 -14.88 -13.34 -15.75
N TYR A 105 -13.87 -12.62 -16.24
CA TYR A 105 -12.90 -11.92 -15.39
C TYR A 105 -13.54 -10.84 -14.50
N SER A 106 -14.54 -10.14 -15.00
CA SER A 106 -15.26 -9.12 -14.22
C SER A 106 -16.04 -9.68 -13.03
N ASN A 107 -16.39 -10.97 -13.07
CA ASN A 107 -17.07 -11.68 -11.98
C ASN A 107 -16.11 -12.53 -11.14
N PHE A 108 -14.87 -12.64 -11.55
CA PHE A 108 -13.84 -13.39 -10.85
C PHE A 108 -13.22 -12.56 -9.71
N PHE A 109 -12.92 -11.29 -9.98
CA PHE A 109 -12.31 -10.36 -9.05
C PHE A 109 -13.36 -9.54 -8.28
N THR A 110 -12.99 -9.03 -7.09
CA THR A 110 -13.82 -8.07 -6.37
C THR A 110 -14.03 -6.80 -7.19
N LEU A 111 -15.17 -6.14 -7.01
CA LEU A 111 -15.51 -4.95 -7.79
C LEU A 111 -14.51 -3.82 -7.62
N GLY A 112 -13.99 -3.62 -6.40
CA GLY A 112 -12.96 -2.61 -6.10
C GLY A 112 -11.69 -2.83 -6.91
N THR A 113 -11.11 -4.03 -6.84
CA THR A 113 -9.87 -4.36 -7.54
C THR A 113 -10.05 -4.37 -9.06
N TRP A 114 -11.19 -4.90 -9.53
CA TRP A 114 -11.50 -4.93 -10.97
C TRP A 114 -11.65 -3.52 -11.56
N SER A 115 -12.35 -2.63 -10.86
CA SER A 115 -12.49 -1.24 -11.31
C SER A 115 -11.14 -0.49 -11.32
N SER A 116 -10.23 -0.83 -10.42
CA SER A 116 -8.92 -0.17 -10.28
C SER A 116 -7.93 -0.47 -11.43
N VAL A 117 -8.19 -1.51 -12.23
CA VAL A 117 -7.36 -1.86 -13.41
C VAL A 117 -7.96 -1.39 -14.74
N GLN A 118 -9.07 -0.64 -14.67
CA GLN A 118 -9.82 -0.21 -15.85
C GLN A 118 -9.75 1.31 -16.08
N LEU A 119 -9.65 1.67 -17.34
CA LEU A 119 -9.78 3.04 -17.82
C LEU A 119 -10.61 3.05 -19.11
N ALA A 120 -11.70 3.83 -19.14
CA ALA A 120 -12.54 4.02 -20.33
C ALA A 120 -13.06 2.71 -20.94
N GLY A 121 -13.38 1.72 -20.09
CA GLY A 121 -13.87 0.40 -20.53
C GLY A 121 -12.77 -0.53 -21.08
N ARG A 122 -11.50 -0.16 -20.89
CA ARG A 122 -10.34 -0.98 -21.25
C ARG A 122 -9.62 -1.46 -20.00
N THR A 123 -8.98 -2.61 -20.07
CA THR A 123 -8.27 -3.26 -18.96
C THR A 123 -6.76 -3.23 -19.20
N TYR A 124 -6.01 -2.67 -18.24
CA TYR A 124 -4.57 -2.45 -18.38
C TYR A 124 -3.70 -3.30 -17.46
N GLY A 125 -4.30 -4.19 -16.70
CA GLY A 125 -3.64 -5.15 -15.82
C GLY A 125 -4.63 -6.15 -15.26
N LEU A 126 -4.14 -7.18 -14.58
CA LEU A 126 -4.99 -8.08 -13.79
C LEU A 126 -4.72 -7.86 -12.29
N PRO A 127 -5.77 -7.77 -11.46
CA PRO A 127 -5.63 -7.64 -10.02
C PRO A 127 -4.80 -8.76 -9.45
N MET A 128 -3.78 -8.40 -8.68
CA MET A 128 -2.87 -9.37 -8.08
C MET A 128 -3.20 -9.58 -6.60
N ASP A 129 -3.50 -8.48 -5.91
CA ASP A 129 -3.88 -8.47 -4.50
C ASP A 129 -4.93 -7.38 -4.26
N SER A 130 -5.47 -7.32 -3.04
CA SER A 130 -6.45 -6.34 -2.62
C SER A 130 -6.04 -5.75 -1.28
N GLY A 131 -6.39 -4.49 -1.05
CA GLY A 131 -6.11 -3.76 0.16
C GLY A 131 -7.35 -3.19 0.85
N PRO A 132 -8.46 -3.96 1.03
CA PRO A 132 -9.60 -3.45 1.76
C PRO A 132 -9.18 -3.03 3.16
N MET A 133 -9.69 -1.90 3.63
CA MET A 133 -9.26 -1.34 4.91
C MET A 133 -9.83 -2.11 6.09
N GLY A 134 -9.01 -2.29 7.11
CA GLY A 134 -9.39 -2.82 8.42
C GLY A 134 -9.00 -1.88 9.55
N PHE A 135 -9.78 -1.90 10.61
CA PHE A 135 -9.45 -1.26 11.87
C PHE A 135 -8.66 -2.23 12.75
N PHE A 136 -7.33 -2.16 12.67
CA PHE A 136 -6.43 -2.97 13.49
C PHE A 136 -6.18 -2.26 14.81
N TYR A 137 -6.38 -2.95 15.95
CA TYR A 137 -6.26 -2.34 17.27
C TYR A 137 -5.62 -3.27 18.31
N ASN A 138 -4.94 -2.68 19.28
CA ASN A 138 -4.40 -3.38 20.44
C ASN A 138 -5.49 -3.54 21.50
N GLU A 139 -6.04 -4.74 21.63
CA GLU A 139 -7.17 -5.05 22.51
C GLU A 139 -6.87 -4.71 23.99
N ASP A 140 -5.64 -4.94 24.44
CA ASP A 140 -5.27 -4.68 25.84
C ASP A 140 -5.27 -3.18 26.14
N VAL A 141 -4.79 -2.34 25.23
CA VAL A 141 -4.77 -0.88 25.40
C VAL A 141 -6.20 -0.33 25.41
N PHE A 142 -7.04 -0.76 24.46
CA PHE A 142 -8.44 -0.36 24.44
C PHE A 142 -9.18 -0.77 25.72
N ARG A 143 -8.94 -1.99 26.21
CA ARG A 143 -9.51 -2.46 27.47
C ARG A 143 -9.04 -1.64 28.67
N GLN A 144 -7.76 -1.24 28.72
CA GLN A 144 -7.22 -0.36 29.78
C GLN A 144 -7.91 1.02 29.77
N ALA A 145 -8.24 1.53 28.60
CA ALA A 145 -9.02 2.79 28.46
C ALA A 145 -10.53 2.59 28.72
N GLY A 146 -10.98 1.37 29.05
CA GLY A 146 -12.40 1.06 29.25
C GLY A 146 -13.22 1.10 27.95
N VAL A 147 -12.59 0.89 26.80
CA VAL A 147 -13.22 0.93 25.47
C VAL A 147 -13.36 -0.48 24.91
N ASP A 148 -14.55 -0.81 24.43
CA ASP A 148 -14.82 -2.00 23.64
C ASP A 148 -14.75 -1.65 22.15
N ALA A 149 -13.60 -1.92 21.52
CA ALA A 149 -13.37 -1.56 20.13
C ALA A 149 -14.34 -2.21 19.13
N THR A 150 -14.99 -3.32 19.49
CA THR A 150 -16.00 -3.98 18.64
C THR A 150 -17.29 -3.17 18.49
N LYS A 151 -17.50 -2.16 19.35
CA LYS A 151 -18.65 -1.25 19.34
C LYS A 151 -18.41 0.03 18.54
N ILE A 152 -17.18 0.29 18.15
CA ILE A 152 -16.85 1.46 17.33
C ILE A 152 -17.36 1.21 15.91
N LYS A 153 -18.39 1.96 15.50
CA LYS A 153 -19.03 1.84 14.18
C LYS A 153 -18.98 3.14 13.40
N THR A 154 -18.96 4.27 14.11
CA THR A 154 -18.96 5.61 13.52
C THR A 154 -17.65 6.32 13.82
N TRP A 155 -17.39 7.41 13.09
CA TRP A 155 -16.30 8.31 13.41
C TRP A 155 -16.48 9.01 14.75
N ASP A 156 -17.74 9.25 15.18
CA ASP A 156 -18.02 9.79 16.50
C ASP A 156 -17.64 8.78 17.60
N ASP A 157 -17.97 7.48 17.43
CA ASP A 157 -17.53 6.42 18.38
C ASP A 157 -15.99 6.36 18.45
N TYR A 158 -15.33 6.52 17.28
CA TYR A 158 -13.87 6.49 17.18
C TYR A 158 -13.24 7.69 17.89
N TYR A 159 -13.87 8.88 17.76
CA TYR A 159 -13.44 10.06 18.47
C TYR A 159 -13.58 9.92 19.99
N GLU A 160 -14.73 9.43 20.48
CA GLU A 160 -14.93 9.18 21.92
C GLU A 160 -13.93 8.14 22.48
N ALA A 161 -13.60 7.13 21.69
CA ALA A 161 -12.56 6.17 22.03
C ALA A 161 -11.17 6.82 22.13
N ALA A 162 -10.86 7.74 21.20
CA ALA A 162 -9.60 8.47 21.18
C ALA A 162 -9.42 9.37 22.42
N GLU A 163 -10.48 10.05 22.88
CA GLU A 163 -10.43 10.82 24.12
C GLU A 163 -10.07 9.95 25.32
N LYS A 164 -10.71 8.77 25.46
CA LYS A 164 -10.41 7.83 26.57
C LYS A 164 -8.99 7.24 26.49
N LEU A 165 -8.50 6.97 25.28
CA LEU A 165 -7.12 6.50 25.09
C LEU A 165 -6.11 7.58 25.48
N LYS A 166 -6.39 8.85 25.17
CA LYS A 166 -5.54 9.98 25.58
C LYS A 166 -5.44 10.09 27.10
N GLU A 167 -6.51 9.83 27.86
CA GLU A 167 -6.49 9.85 29.34
C GLU A 167 -5.45 8.87 29.94
N ILE A 168 -5.16 7.76 29.23
CA ILE A 168 -4.14 6.79 29.63
C ILE A 168 -2.79 7.00 28.95
N GLY A 169 -2.62 8.11 28.21
CA GLY A 169 -1.38 8.47 27.54
C GLY A 169 -1.14 7.76 26.21
N ALA A 170 -2.17 7.17 25.60
CA ALA A 170 -2.11 6.53 24.29
C ALA A 170 -2.74 7.42 23.20
N TYR A 171 -2.20 7.33 21.98
CA TYR A 171 -2.82 7.87 20.78
C TYR A 171 -3.67 6.81 20.12
N ILE A 172 -4.83 7.20 19.58
CA ILE A 172 -5.67 6.22 18.87
C ILE A 172 -5.02 5.76 17.57
N ALA A 173 -4.33 6.66 16.86
CA ALA A 173 -3.62 6.37 15.61
C ALA A 173 -2.34 7.22 15.50
N ALA A 174 -1.56 6.96 14.44
CA ALA A 174 -0.49 7.84 13.98
C ALA A 174 -0.73 8.22 12.52
N ASP A 175 -0.54 9.50 12.22
CA ASP A 175 -0.53 10.02 10.86
C ASP A 175 0.37 11.27 10.81
N SER A 176 1.43 11.20 10.05
CA SER A 176 2.39 12.30 9.87
C SER A 176 2.20 13.07 8.55
N GLY A 177 0.99 13.00 7.97
CA GLY A 177 0.68 13.59 6.68
C GLY A 177 1.02 12.66 5.52
N ASP A 178 0.46 11.45 5.53
CA ASP A 178 0.62 10.46 4.46
C ASP A 178 -0.54 10.61 3.45
N GLY A 179 -0.22 11.03 2.23
CA GLY A 179 -1.20 11.20 1.16
C GLY A 179 -1.94 9.92 0.80
N SER A 180 -1.29 8.74 0.93
CA SER A 180 -1.95 7.46 0.63
C SER A 180 -3.03 7.10 1.66
N PHE A 181 -2.79 7.42 2.93
CA PHE A 181 -3.80 7.29 3.98
C PHE A 181 -4.96 8.27 3.76
N TYR A 182 -4.63 9.51 3.41
CA TYR A 182 -5.64 10.54 3.13
C TYR A 182 -6.57 10.13 1.98
N ASP A 183 -6.02 9.67 0.85
CA ASP A 183 -6.79 9.17 -0.29
C ASP A 183 -7.77 8.06 0.11
N ALA A 184 -7.28 7.06 0.85
CA ALA A 184 -8.09 5.93 1.29
C ALA A 184 -9.23 6.37 2.23
N MET A 185 -8.99 7.33 3.12
CA MET A 185 -10.01 7.86 4.03
C MET A 185 -11.02 8.76 3.34
N VAL A 186 -10.60 9.54 2.33
CA VAL A 186 -11.52 10.30 1.45
C VAL A 186 -12.41 9.33 0.67
N TRP A 187 -11.84 8.28 0.13
CA TRP A 187 -12.61 7.23 -0.54
C TRP A 187 -13.62 6.58 0.41
N LEU A 188 -13.19 6.17 1.62
CA LEU A 188 -14.08 5.63 2.65
C LEU A 188 -15.22 6.59 3.03
N ALA A 189 -14.95 7.90 2.99
CA ALA A 189 -15.95 8.96 3.23
C ALA A 189 -16.94 9.15 2.08
N GLY A 190 -16.81 8.39 0.99
CA GLY A 190 -17.61 8.52 -0.23
C GLY A 190 -17.18 9.67 -1.13
N GLY A 191 -15.96 10.20 -0.94
CA GLY A 191 -15.38 11.24 -1.79
C GLY A 191 -14.97 10.72 -3.15
N GLN A 192 -15.05 11.60 -4.15
CA GLN A 192 -14.60 11.37 -5.52
C GLN A 192 -14.02 12.67 -6.10
N PRO A 193 -12.96 13.24 -5.48
CA PRO A 193 -12.45 14.57 -5.85
C PRO A 193 -11.77 14.60 -7.21
N PHE A 194 -11.47 13.43 -7.78
CA PHE A 194 -10.72 13.30 -9.02
C PHE A 194 -11.52 12.56 -10.08
N HIS A 195 -11.49 13.08 -11.30
CA HIS A 195 -12.09 12.41 -12.45
C HIS A 195 -11.25 12.64 -13.70
N THR A 196 -10.95 11.54 -14.42
CA THR A 196 -10.27 11.58 -15.72
C THR A 196 -11.25 11.18 -16.81
N SER A 197 -11.36 12.02 -17.86
CA SER A 197 -12.23 11.73 -19.00
C SER A 197 -11.81 10.45 -19.73
N ALA A 198 -12.76 9.82 -20.44
CA ALA A 198 -12.54 8.57 -21.16
C ALA A 198 -11.41 8.64 -22.21
N ASP A 199 -11.13 9.81 -22.77
CA ASP A 199 -10.01 10.02 -23.70
C ASP A 199 -8.67 10.31 -22.99
N GLY A 200 -8.67 10.34 -21.66
CA GLY A 200 -7.51 10.59 -20.82
C GLY A 200 -6.97 12.03 -20.85
N LYS A 201 -7.70 13.00 -21.44
CA LYS A 201 -7.19 14.35 -21.70
C LYS A 201 -7.70 15.41 -20.74
N THR A 202 -8.87 15.22 -20.16
CA THR A 202 -9.45 16.16 -19.20
C THR A 202 -9.39 15.56 -17.80
N VAL A 203 -8.85 16.29 -16.85
CA VAL A 203 -8.79 15.93 -15.46
C VAL A 203 -9.55 16.96 -14.63
N THR A 204 -10.52 16.50 -13.87
CA THR A 204 -11.23 17.30 -12.87
C THR A 204 -10.56 17.10 -11.52
N ILE A 205 -10.32 18.19 -10.79
CA ILE A 205 -9.74 18.22 -9.45
C ILE A 205 -10.63 19.10 -8.59
N ASP A 206 -11.35 18.49 -7.66
CA ASP A 206 -12.43 19.12 -6.88
C ASP A 206 -12.32 18.76 -5.39
N LEU A 207 -11.21 19.14 -4.76
CA LEU A 207 -10.96 18.87 -3.35
C LEU A 207 -11.77 19.80 -2.43
N ASP A 208 -12.08 21.00 -2.90
CA ASP A 208 -12.74 22.05 -2.11
C ASP A 208 -14.27 21.97 -2.13
N GLU A 209 -14.89 21.24 -3.06
CA GLU A 209 -16.34 21.06 -3.13
C GLU A 209 -16.77 19.59 -2.92
N ASP A 210 -15.83 18.62 -3.01
CA ASP A 210 -16.14 17.22 -2.77
C ASP A 210 -16.54 16.96 -1.31
N ALA A 211 -17.76 16.48 -1.12
CA ALA A 211 -18.34 16.30 0.20
C ALA A 211 -17.61 15.25 1.07
N GLY A 212 -17.06 14.22 0.46
CA GLY A 212 -16.29 13.19 1.18
C GLY A 212 -14.95 13.74 1.64
N THR A 213 -14.26 14.49 0.78
CA THR A 213 -13.01 15.19 1.11
C THR A 213 -13.22 16.15 2.28
N GLN A 214 -14.25 16.99 2.22
CA GLN A 214 -14.53 17.94 3.29
C GLN A 214 -14.86 17.22 4.60
N ARG A 215 -15.72 16.21 4.56
CA ARG A 215 -16.14 15.42 5.73
C ARG A 215 -14.95 14.78 6.45
N PHE A 216 -14.05 14.16 5.71
CA PHE A 216 -12.85 13.56 6.32
C PHE A 216 -11.90 14.64 6.84
N THR A 217 -11.69 15.71 6.08
CA THR A 217 -10.81 16.83 6.47
C THR A 217 -11.26 17.47 7.78
N GLU A 218 -12.54 17.76 7.94
CA GLU A 218 -13.10 18.34 9.17
C GLU A 218 -12.93 17.40 10.36
N PHE A 219 -13.25 16.12 10.18
CA PHE A 219 -13.08 15.10 11.22
C PHE A 219 -11.61 14.96 11.62
N TRP A 220 -10.72 14.82 10.67
CA TRP A 220 -9.31 14.59 10.96
C TRP A 220 -8.61 15.84 11.50
N GLN A 221 -9.03 17.03 11.07
CA GLN A 221 -8.57 18.28 11.66
C GLN A 221 -8.86 18.33 13.17
N LYS A 222 -10.07 17.94 13.58
CA LYS A 222 -10.44 17.85 15.00
C LYS A 222 -9.54 16.86 15.74
N MET A 223 -9.30 15.68 15.17
CA MET A 223 -8.46 14.65 15.77
C MET A 223 -7.03 15.11 16.01
N ILE A 224 -6.41 15.81 15.04
CA ILE A 224 -5.03 16.30 15.19
C ILE A 224 -4.95 17.56 16.09
N ASP A 225 -5.94 18.44 16.04
CA ASP A 225 -5.97 19.65 16.87
C ASP A 225 -6.09 19.31 18.37
N GLU A 226 -6.79 18.25 18.68
CA GLU A 226 -6.96 17.79 20.06
C GLU A 226 -5.86 16.84 20.50
N GLY A 227 -4.86 16.56 19.65
CA GLY A 227 -3.73 15.67 19.96
C GLY A 227 -4.16 14.24 20.26
N LEU A 228 -5.17 13.75 19.54
CA LEU A 228 -5.67 12.36 19.63
C LEU A 228 -4.90 11.42 18.70
N VAL A 229 -4.20 12.00 17.72
CA VAL A 229 -3.37 11.31 16.73
C VAL A 229 -1.91 11.73 16.91
N ASP A 230 -1.00 10.75 16.86
CA ASP A 230 0.45 11.02 16.84
C ASP A 230 0.88 11.51 15.45
N THR A 231 1.06 12.81 15.30
CA THR A 231 1.47 13.43 14.04
C THR A 231 3.01 13.43 13.84
N THR A 232 3.77 12.85 14.77
CA THR A 232 5.24 12.87 14.77
C THR A 232 5.91 11.55 14.42
N SER A 233 5.16 10.47 14.39
CA SER A 233 5.65 9.12 14.08
C SER A 233 5.27 8.74 12.66
N ALA A 234 6.18 8.98 11.71
CA ALA A 234 5.97 8.55 10.33
C ALA A 234 5.81 7.02 10.26
N THR A 235 4.84 6.55 9.52
CA THR A 235 4.57 5.13 9.31
C THR A 235 5.85 4.39 8.88
N TRP A 236 6.08 3.21 9.45
CA TRP A 236 7.27 2.35 9.26
C TRP A 236 8.59 2.88 9.85
N SER A 237 8.64 4.08 10.41
CA SER A 237 9.83 4.53 11.17
C SER A 237 10.04 3.67 12.42
N ASP A 238 11.27 3.64 12.93
CA ASP A 238 11.57 2.90 14.17
C ASP A 238 10.77 3.45 15.36
N ARG A 239 10.49 4.75 15.36
CA ARG A 239 9.62 5.39 16.36
C ARG A 239 8.19 4.86 16.28
N TRP A 240 7.62 4.78 15.08
CA TRP A 240 6.29 4.21 14.87
C TRP A 240 6.23 2.75 15.31
N LYS A 241 7.19 1.92 14.86
CA LYS A 241 7.28 0.49 15.24
C LYS A 241 7.35 0.31 16.76
N SER A 242 8.17 1.11 17.44
CA SER A 242 8.30 1.08 18.89
C SER A 242 6.97 1.44 19.59
N ARG A 243 6.31 2.53 19.14
CA ARG A 243 5.05 3.00 19.74
C ARG A 243 3.88 2.07 19.49
N VAL A 244 3.79 1.47 18.30
CA VAL A 244 2.82 0.41 18.00
C VAL A 244 3.09 -0.83 18.85
N GLY A 245 4.37 -1.20 19.01
CA GLY A 245 4.79 -2.34 19.83
C GLY A 245 4.49 -2.19 21.31
N THR A 246 4.59 -0.98 21.84
CA THR A 246 4.30 -0.67 23.26
C THR A 246 2.84 -0.31 23.52
N GLY A 247 2.02 -0.16 22.48
CA GLY A 247 0.64 0.28 22.58
C GLY A 247 0.44 1.79 22.78
N THR A 248 1.53 2.60 22.71
CA THR A 248 1.41 4.06 22.73
C THR A 248 0.62 4.58 21.51
N ILE A 249 0.70 3.88 20.38
CA ILE A 249 -0.23 3.98 19.25
C ILE A 249 -1.13 2.75 19.35
N ALA A 250 -2.39 2.96 19.65
CA ALA A 250 -3.34 1.92 20.01
C ALA A 250 -3.99 1.25 18.81
N SER A 251 -4.07 1.90 17.65
CA SER A 251 -4.66 1.32 16.45
C SER A 251 -4.02 1.83 15.16
N VAL A 252 -4.34 1.12 14.07
CA VAL A 252 -3.92 1.45 12.70
C VAL A 252 -5.08 1.18 11.76
N PHE A 253 -5.45 2.16 10.95
CA PHE A 253 -6.29 1.97 9.77
C PHE A 253 -5.40 1.63 8.59
N SER A 254 -5.61 0.47 7.97
CA SER A 254 -4.73 0.04 6.87
C SER A 254 -5.38 -1.06 6.03
N GLY A 255 -4.78 -1.33 4.88
CA GLY A 255 -5.22 -2.41 4.00
C GLY A 255 -4.98 -3.81 4.55
N ALA A 256 -5.60 -4.79 3.94
CA ALA A 256 -5.57 -6.21 4.34
C ALA A 256 -4.17 -6.87 4.25
N TRP A 257 -3.17 -6.19 3.74
CA TRP A 257 -1.74 -6.57 3.78
C TRP A 257 -1.08 -6.30 5.14
N MET A 258 -1.71 -5.51 6.03
CA MET A 258 -1.17 -5.12 7.34
C MET A 258 -0.84 -6.31 8.26
N PRO A 259 -1.59 -7.42 8.30
CA PRO A 259 -1.28 -8.55 9.19
C PRO A 259 0.15 -9.07 9.06
N SER A 260 0.63 -9.31 7.85
CA SER A 260 2.00 -9.79 7.61
C SER A 260 3.05 -8.76 8.02
N LEU A 261 2.77 -7.47 7.80
CA LEU A 261 3.69 -6.39 8.17
C LEU A 261 3.72 -6.12 9.66
N LEU A 262 2.60 -6.26 10.37
CA LEU A 262 2.60 -6.20 11.84
C LEU A 262 3.47 -7.33 12.42
N LEU A 263 3.31 -8.56 11.92
CA LEU A 263 4.14 -9.68 12.37
C LEU A 263 5.64 -9.42 12.11
N SER A 264 5.99 -8.90 10.93
CA SER A 264 7.39 -8.68 10.56
C SER A 264 8.03 -7.51 11.31
N ASN A 265 7.29 -6.41 11.51
CA ASN A 265 7.83 -5.17 12.08
C ASN A 265 7.63 -5.05 13.60
N VAL A 266 6.61 -5.69 14.15
CA VAL A 266 6.23 -5.59 15.56
C VAL A 266 5.93 -6.99 16.14
N PRO A 267 6.85 -7.96 16.00
CA PRO A 267 6.61 -9.35 16.42
C PRO A 267 6.34 -9.49 17.92
N GLY A 268 6.85 -8.58 18.74
CA GLY A 268 6.66 -8.58 20.19
C GLY A 268 5.23 -8.31 20.66
N ALA A 269 4.36 -7.80 19.77
CA ALA A 269 2.95 -7.53 20.05
C ALA A 269 2.01 -8.68 19.61
N ALA A 270 2.57 -9.85 19.29
CA ALA A 270 1.79 -11.00 18.90
C ALA A 270 0.78 -11.41 19.99
N GLY A 271 -0.45 -11.67 19.59
CA GLY A 271 -1.57 -12.02 20.48
C GLY A 271 -2.36 -10.82 21.02
N LEU A 272 -1.80 -9.61 20.97
CA LEU A 272 -2.42 -8.40 21.53
C LEU A 272 -3.34 -7.66 20.53
N TRP A 273 -3.17 -7.91 19.24
CA TRP A 273 -3.91 -7.20 18.20
C TRP A 273 -5.18 -7.94 17.78
N ARG A 274 -6.17 -7.16 17.32
CA ARG A 274 -7.41 -7.64 16.68
C ARG A 274 -7.67 -6.78 15.44
N VAL A 275 -8.62 -7.24 14.63
CA VAL A 275 -9.16 -6.45 13.52
C VAL A 275 -10.68 -6.36 13.64
N ALA A 276 -11.22 -5.20 13.35
CA ALA A 276 -12.64 -4.93 13.25
C ALA A 276 -12.95 -4.25 11.89
N PRO A 277 -14.21 -4.21 11.45
CA PRO A 277 -14.62 -3.38 10.33
C PRO A 277 -14.22 -1.92 10.54
N MET A 278 -13.96 -1.20 9.45
CA MET A 278 -13.69 0.24 9.51
C MET A 278 -14.89 0.99 10.09
N PRO A 279 -14.68 1.92 11.03
CA PRO A 279 -15.71 2.87 11.38
C PRO A 279 -15.94 3.83 10.20
N THR A 280 -17.19 4.10 9.90
CA THR A 280 -17.59 4.99 8.80
C THR A 280 -18.25 6.26 9.35
N TYR A 281 -18.44 7.25 8.50
CA TYR A 281 -19.03 8.53 8.94
C TYR A 281 -20.41 8.37 9.59
N ASP A 282 -21.26 7.53 9.01
CA ASP A 282 -22.66 7.35 9.41
C ASP A 282 -22.98 5.93 9.92
N GLY A 283 -21.99 5.09 10.06
CA GLY A 283 -22.11 3.69 10.49
C GLY A 283 -22.68 2.74 9.42
N GLN A 284 -22.87 3.21 8.18
CA GLN A 284 -23.28 2.32 7.08
C GLN A 284 -22.09 1.54 6.55
N PRO A 285 -22.26 0.24 6.23
CA PRO A 285 -21.18 -0.55 5.66
C PRO A 285 -20.67 0.05 4.35
N THR A 286 -19.40 0.40 4.32
CA THR A 286 -18.65 0.81 3.12
C THR A 286 -17.18 0.62 3.40
N ASN A 287 -16.37 0.49 2.35
CA ASN A 287 -14.94 0.36 2.46
C ASN A 287 -14.22 1.04 1.30
N ALA A 288 -12.90 1.11 1.41
CA ALA A 288 -11.98 1.64 0.41
C ALA A 288 -10.76 0.71 0.25
N GLU A 289 -10.07 0.82 -0.87
CA GLU A 289 -8.76 0.19 -1.04
C GLU A 289 -7.66 1.09 -0.47
N SER A 290 -6.84 0.53 0.39
CA SER A 290 -5.59 1.14 0.83
C SER A 290 -4.42 0.31 0.35
N GLY A 291 -3.82 0.68 -0.77
CA GLY A 291 -2.84 -0.13 -1.49
C GLY A 291 -3.50 -1.11 -2.46
N GLY A 292 -2.84 -2.24 -2.67
CA GLY A 292 -3.19 -3.22 -3.70
C GLY A 292 -2.50 -2.93 -5.03
N ALA A 293 -2.26 -4.00 -5.80
CA ALA A 293 -1.49 -3.94 -7.03
C ALA A 293 -2.05 -4.85 -8.13
N ALA A 294 -1.70 -4.50 -9.36
CA ALA A 294 -1.93 -5.31 -10.54
C ALA A 294 -0.62 -5.79 -11.16
N LEU A 295 -0.65 -6.90 -11.86
CA LEU A 295 0.35 -7.21 -12.85
C LEU A 295 -0.07 -6.68 -14.21
N THR A 296 0.85 -5.98 -14.86
CA THR A 296 0.64 -5.29 -16.13
C THR A 296 1.64 -5.79 -17.18
N VAL A 297 1.24 -5.73 -18.45
CA VAL A 297 2.13 -5.98 -19.58
C VAL A 297 2.58 -4.65 -20.14
N LEU A 298 3.90 -4.43 -20.30
CA LEU A 298 4.42 -3.17 -20.85
C LEU A 298 4.20 -3.12 -22.36
N GLN A 299 3.81 -1.94 -22.87
CA GLN A 299 3.56 -1.71 -24.29
C GLN A 299 4.79 -2.00 -25.19
N LEU A 300 6.00 -1.79 -24.66
CA LEU A 300 7.26 -2.01 -25.40
C LEU A 300 7.70 -3.48 -25.47
N THR A 301 6.96 -4.41 -24.83
CA THR A 301 7.30 -5.84 -24.91
C THR A 301 7.25 -6.35 -26.35
N ARG A 302 8.20 -7.23 -26.68
CA ARG A 302 8.19 -7.97 -27.96
C ARG A 302 7.60 -9.39 -27.82
N LYS A 303 7.09 -9.70 -26.61
CA LYS A 303 6.60 -11.05 -26.26
C LYS A 303 5.23 -10.96 -25.55
N PRO A 304 4.26 -10.22 -26.13
CA PRO A 304 3.01 -9.89 -25.45
C PRO A 304 2.20 -11.13 -25.02
N ASP A 305 2.26 -12.22 -25.82
CA ASP A 305 1.49 -13.43 -25.49
C ASP A 305 2.14 -14.21 -24.32
N ALA A 306 3.45 -14.31 -24.30
CA ALA A 306 4.15 -14.96 -23.18
C ALA A 306 4.03 -14.13 -21.88
N ALA A 307 4.11 -12.81 -21.99
CA ALA A 307 3.91 -11.88 -20.89
C ALA A 307 2.47 -11.98 -20.33
N TYR A 308 1.46 -11.98 -21.20
CA TYR A 308 0.07 -12.15 -20.79
C TYR A 308 -0.18 -13.51 -20.12
N ARG A 309 0.34 -14.62 -20.68
CA ARG A 309 0.22 -15.95 -20.04
C ARG A 309 0.78 -15.97 -18.61
N PHE A 310 1.85 -15.21 -18.35
CA PHE A 310 2.39 -15.07 -17.02
C PHE A 310 1.47 -14.25 -16.12
N VAL A 311 1.00 -13.10 -16.59
CA VAL A 311 0.06 -12.22 -15.84
C VAL A 311 -1.22 -12.98 -15.49
N ASP A 312 -1.79 -13.72 -16.45
CA ASP A 312 -2.98 -14.54 -16.25
C ASP A 312 -2.73 -15.65 -15.22
N PHE A 313 -1.63 -16.37 -15.33
CA PHE A 313 -1.29 -17.41 -14.37
C PHE A 313 -1.15 -16.85 -12.93
N VAL A 314 -0.50 -15.71 -12.76
CA VAL A 314 -0.31 -15.12 -11.43
C VAL A 314 -1.62 -14.64 -10.81
N ALA A 315 -2.48 -14.02 -11.62
CA ALA A 315 -3.66 -13.31 -11.12
C ALA A 315 -4.97 -14.13 -11.19
N HIS A 316 -5.07 -15.09 -12.12
CA HIS A 316 -6.32 -15.79 -12.42
C HIS A 316 -6.23 -17.32 -12.27
N ASP A 317 -5.04 -17.92 -12.43
CA ASP A 317 -4.89 -19.37 -12.24
C ASP A 317 -4.79 -19.74 -10.75
N ALA A 318 -5.49 -20.79 -10.35
CA ALA A 318 -5.54 -21.23 -8.94
C ALA A 318 -4.16 -21.55 -8.33
N GLN A 319 -3.20 -22.02 -9.14
CA GLN A 319 -1.85 -22.34 -8.64
C GLN A 319 -1.03 -21.06 -8.40
N GLY A 320 -1.21 -20.04 -9.23
CA GLY A 320 -0.60 -18.72 -9.06
C GLY A 320 -1.16 -18.00 -7.84
N ILE A 321 -2.48 -17.98 -7.71
CA ILE A 321 -3.19 -17.37 -6.56
C ILE A 321 -2.77 -18.06 -5.27
N SER A 322 -2.84 -19.41 -5.20
CA SER A 322 -2.49 -20.13 -3.97
C SER A 322 -1.02 -19.91 -3.57
N ALA A 323 -0.09 -19.82 -4.53
CA ALA A 323 1.31 -19.53 -4.21
C ALA A 323 1.50 -18.18 -3.51
N ARG A 324 0.73 -17.16 -3.92
CA ARG A 324 0.78 -15.82 -3.30
C ARG A 324 0.09 -15.78 -1.95
N VAL A 325 -1.10 -16.38 -1.84
CA VAL A 325 -1.89 -16.43 -0.60
C VAL A 325 -1.19 -17.26 0.48
N ASP A 326 -0.51 -18.35 0.09
CA ASP A 326 0.35 -19.11 1.01
C ASP A 326 1.56 -18.28 1.48
N GLY A 327 2.03 -17.34 0.63
CA GLY A 327 3.06 -16.37 0.96
C GLY A 327 2.59 -15.15 1.77
N GLY A 328 1.30 -15.06 2.08
CA GLY A 328 0.72 -14.00 2.91
C GLY A 328 0.08 -12.84 2.14
N ALA A 329 -0.03 -12.92 0.81
CA ALA A 329 -0.78 -11.95 0.04
C ALA A 329 -2.28 -12.05 0.31
N PHE A 330 -2.98 -10.91 0.32
CA PHE A 330 -4.44 -10.90 0.44
C PHE A 330 -5.05 -11.06 -0.98
N PRO A 331 -5.96 -12.04 -1.19
CA PRO A 331 -6.47 -12.34 -2.53
C PRO A 331 -7.40 -11.25 -3.06
N ALA A 332 -7.46 -11.13 -4.38
CA ALA A 332 -8.39 -10.24 -5.08
C ALA A 332 -9.59 -10.99 -5.69
N ASP A 333 -9.59 -12.32 -5.63
CA ASP A 333 -10.62 -13.15 -6.25
C ASP A 333 -11.67 -13.63 -5.23
N TYR A 334 -12.93 -13.64 -5.65
CA TYR A 334 -14.05 -14.07 -4.80
C TYR A 334 -13.95 -15.53 -4.33
N ALA A 335 -13.39 -16.42 -5.15
CA ALA A 335 -13.35 -17.84 -4.82
C ALA A 335 -12.42 -18.09 -3.61
N THR A 336 -11.25 -17.45 -3.59
CA THR A 336 -10.33 -17.55 -2.46
C THR A 336 -10.84 -16.81 -1.24
N LEU A 337 -11.36 -15.59 -1.41
CA LEU A 337 -11.92 -14.77 -0.32
C LEU A 337 -13.04 -15.50 0.44
N ASN A 338 -13.84 -16.31 -0.26
CA ASN A 338 -14.96 -17.05 0.31
C ASN A 338 -14.61 -18.50 0.67
N SER A 339 -13.35 -18.93 0.49
CA SER A 339 -12.94 -20.30 0.83
C SER A 339 -12.81 -20.49 2.34
N ALA A 340 -13.26 -21.66 2.83
CA ALA A 340 -13.16 -22.00 4.25
C ALA A 340 -11.70 -21.99 4.75
N ASP A 341 -10.77 -22.47 3.91
CA ASP A 341 -9.34 -22.52 4.24
C ASP A 341 -8.73 -21.12 4.45
N PHE A 342 -9.18 -20.12 3.70
CA PHE A 342 -8.77 -18.74 3.88
C PHE A 342 -9.47 -18.08 5.08
N LEU A 343 -10.79 -18.19 5.14
CA LEU A 343 -11.63 -17.55 6.16
C LEU A 343 -11.36 -18.05 7.58
N ASP A 344 -10.98 -19.32 7.74
CA ASP A 344 -10.79 -19.94 9.05
C ASP A 344 -9.35 -19.84 9.57
N LYS A 345 -8.44 -19.20 8.84
CA LYS A 345 -7.08 -18.93 9.32
C LYS A 345 -7.10 -18.08 10.59
N THR A 346 -6.36 -18.52 11.60
CA THR A 346 -6.18 -17.82 12.88
C THR A 346 -4.72 -17.46 13.16
N THR A 347 -3.83 -17.84 12.24
CA THR A 347 -2.38 -17.67 12.33
C THR A 347 -1.83 -16.97 11.09
N ILE A 348 -0.66 -16.37 11.22
CA ILE A 348 0.14 -15.83 10.13
C ILE A 348 1.48 -16.57 10.16
N THR A 349 1.98 -16.97 9.00
CA THR A 349 3.27 -17.64 8.88
C THR A 349 4.39 -16.61 8.79
N ASN A 350 5.41 -16.74 9.64
CA ASN A 350 6.60 -15.89 9.60
C ASN A 350 7.62 -16.40 8.58
N ASP A 351 8.72 -15.65 8.38
CA ASP A 351 9.82 -15.98 7.44
C ASP A 351 10.51 -17.33 7.72
N ARG A 352 10.30 -17.90 8.91
CA ARG A 352 10.84 -19.22 9.29
C ARG A 352 9.84 -20.36 9.10
N GLY A 353 8.66 -20.09 8.51
CA GLY A 353 7.60 -21.06 8.33
C GLY A 353 6.84 -21.40 9.62
N ILE A 354 6.93 -20.57 10.66
CA ILE A 354 6.23 -20.79 11.95
C ILE A 354 4.93 -20.02 11.94
N GLU A 355 3.85 -20.70 12.28
CA GLU A 355 2.52 -20.12 12.44
C GLU A 355 2.39 -19.38 13.78
N ILE A 356 2.04 -18.10 13.73
CA ILE A 356 1.91 -17.21 14.88
C ILE A 356 0.45 -16.73 14.98
N PRO A 357 -0.23 -16.92 16.11
CA PRO A 357 -1.59 -16.40 16.33
C PRO A 357 -1.54 -14.90 16.68
N TYR A 358 -1.07 -14.09 15.74
CA TYR A 358 -0.80 -12.65 15.95
C TYR A 358 -2.05 -11.89 16.42
N PHE A 359 -3.21 -12.27 15.91
CA PHE A 359 -4.51 -11.71 16.31
C PHE A 359 -5.22 -12.53 17.39
N GLY A 360 -4.47 -13.17 18.29
CA GLY A 360 -5.02 -13.88 19.46
C GLY A 360 -5.98 -15.01 19.11
N GLY A 361 -5.84 -15.64 17.95
CA GLY A 361 -6.71 -16.70 17.47
C GLY A 361 -7.99 -16.21 16.79
N GLN A 362 -8.13 -14.90 16.54
CA GLN A 362 -9.23 -14.36 15.74
C GLN A 362 -9.16 -14.87 14.29
N LYS A 363 -10.30 -15.18 13.68
CA LYS A 363 -10.45 -15.45 12.26
C LYS A 363 -10.46 -14.10 11.49
N PHE A 364 -9.31 -13.44 11.49
CA PHE A 364 -9.18 -12.06 11.00
C PHE A 364 -9.51 -11.90 9.50
N ASN A 365 -9.27 -12.96 8.70
CA ASN A 365 -9.61 -12.94 7.28
C ASN A 365 -11.12 -12.82 7.03
N ARG A 366 -12.00 -13.24 7.96
CA ARG A 366 -13.45 -13.02 7.80
C ARG A 366 -13.79 -11.54 7.76
N VAL A 367 -13.24 -10.78 8.70
CA VAL A 367 -13.45 -9.33 8.75
C VAL A 367 -12.91 -8.65 7.48
N LEU A 368 -11.73 -9.06 7.03
CA LEU A 368 -11.10 -8.46 5.84
C LEU A 368 -11.77 -8.89 4.54
N SER A 369 -12.34 -10.10 4.46
CA SER A 369 -13.10 -10.54 3.29
C SER A 369 -14.43 -9.80 3.18
N GLU A 370 -15.15 -9.61 4.28
CA GLU A 370 -16.35 -8.77 4.32
C GLU A 370 -16.00 -7.33 3.89
N ALA A 371 -14.89 -6.78 4.39
CA ALA A 371 -14.40 -5.47 3.99
C ALA A 371 -14.11 -5.35 2.47
N ALA A 372 -13.61 -6.43 1.83
CA ALA A 372 -13.36 -6.45 0.39
C ALA A 372 -14.65 -6.41 -0.44
N GLU A 373 -15.73 -6.99 0.07
CA GLU A 373 -17.05 -6.94 -0.58
C GLU A 373 -17.71 -5.55 -0.45
N ASP A 374 -17.37 -4.81 0.61
CA ASP A 374 -17.91 -3.48 0.91
C ASP A 374 -17.15 -2.33 0.21
N VAL A 375 -16.07 -2.61 -0.53
CA VAL A 375 -15.31 -1.57 -1.24
C VAL A 375 -16.21 -0.86 -2.25
N SER A 376 -16.40 0.44 -2.06
CA SER A 376 -17.20 1.26 -2.97
C SER A 376 -16.45 1.50 -4.28
N VAL A 377 -17.19 1.52 -5.38
CA VAL A 377 -16.64 1.79 -6.72
C VAL A 377 -16.77 3.27 -7.10
N GLY A 378 -15.97 3.69 -8.09
CA GLY A 378 -16.07 5.04 -8.67
C GLY A 378 -14.99 6.01 -8.20
N TYR A 379 -14.22 5.68 -7.16
CA TYR A 379 -13.03 6.46 -6.83
C TYR A 379 -11.99 6.36 -7.95
N GLN A 380 -11.40 7.48 -8.30
CA GLN A 380 -10.33 7.53 -9.29
C GLN A 380 -9.12 8.25 -8.72
N TYR A 381 -7.93 7.69 -8.98
CA TYR A 381 -6.69 8.38 -8.73
C TYR A 381 -6.36 9.33 -9.89
N LEU A 382 -5.50 10.30 -9.63
CA LEU A 382 -5.01 11.20 -10.67
C LEU A 382 -4.07 10.46 -11.66
N PRO A 383 -4.05 10.84 -12.94
CA PRO A 383 -3.07 10.30 -13.91
C PRO A 383 -1.63 10.76 -13.62
N PHE A 384 -1.40 11.44 -12.50
CA PHE A 384 -0.11 11.84 -11.94
C PHE A 384 -0.10 11.70 -10.41
N GLU A 385 -0.73 10.65 -9.91
CA GLU A 385 -0.91 10.38 -8.48
C GLU A 385 0.41 10.24 -7.71
N VAL A 386 1.46 9.72 -8.36
CA VAL A 386 2.80 9.65 -7.74
C VAL A 386 3.32 11.05 -7.37
N TYR A 387 3.09 12.04 -8.24
CA TYR A 387 3.39 13.44 -7.94
C TYR A 387 2.47 13.97 -6.83
N ALA A 388 1.16 13.73 -6.95
CA ALA A 388 0.17 14.20 -6.00
C ALA A 388 0.51 13.81 -4.56
N ARG A 389 0.83 12.54 -4.31
CA ARG A 389 1.24 12.04 -2.99
C ARG A 389 2.56 12.63 -2.49
N SER A 390 3.51 12.85 -3.40
CA SER A 390 4.77 13.51 -3.03
C SER A 390 4.55 14.97 -2.63
N ASP A 391 3.66 15.69 -3.32
CA ASP A 391 3.35 17.08 -3.06
C ASP A 391 2.46 17.27 -1.82
N PHE A 392 1.62 16.29 -1.49
CA PHE A 392 0.77 16.28 -0.29
C PHE A 392 1.57 16.60 0.97
N LYS A 393 2.77 16.03 1.10
CA LYS A 393 3.62 16.24 2.28
C LYS A 393 4.07 17.70 2.41
N SER A 394 4.36 18.37 1.30
CA SER A 394 4.82 19.76 1.30
C SER A 394 3.68 20.79 1.43
N THR A 395 2.45 20.36 1.23
CA THR A 395 1.23 21.17 1.31
C THR A 395 0.39 20.80 2.54
N VAL A 396 -0.43 19.77 2.45
CA VAL A 396 -1.31 19.32 3.55
C VAL A 396 -0.50 18.83 4.76
N GLY A 397 0.65 18.18 4.52
CA GLY A 397 1.56 17.70 5.58
C GLY A 397 2.02 18.78 6.54
N GLN A 398 2.05 20.06 6.12
CA GLN A 398 2.41 21.18 7.00
C GLN A 398 1.44 21.36 8.17
N ALA A 399 0.17 20.97 8.02
CA ALA A 399 -0.81 21.04 9.12
C ALA A 399 -0.44 20.01 10.22
N TYR A 400 0.01 18.83 9.84
CA TYR A 400 0.47 17.79 10.77
C TYR A 400 1.76 18.21 11.49
N GLU A 401 2.70 18.77 10.75
CA GLU A 401 3.97 19.28 11.32
C GLU A 401 3.71 20.39 12.33
N TRP A 402 2.81 21.33 11.98
CA TRP A 402 2.42 22.39 12.88
C TRP A 402 1.76 21.83 14.15
N SER A 403 0.80 20.92 14.01
CA SER A 403 0.09 20.30 15.13
C SER A 403 1.06 19.55 16.05
N GLY A 404 1.95 18.73 15.51
CA GLY A 404 2.95 18.01 16.28
C GLY A 404 3.89 18.94 17.06
N SER A 405 4.35 20.02 16.43
CA SER A 405 5.18 21.03 17.05
C SER A 405 4.44 21.79 18.16
N PHE A 406 3.16 22.09 17.93
CA PHE A 406 2.33 22.81 18.90
C PHE A 406 2.04 21.96 20.15
N HIS A 407 1.69 20.69 19.98
CA HIS A 407 1.48 19.78 21.12
C HIS A 407 2.79 19.51 21.88
N ALA A 408 3.91 19.37 21.20
CA ALA A 408 5.22 19.27 21.86
C ALA A 408 5.54 20.53 22.68
N TYR A 409 5.26 21.72 22.14
CA TYR A 409 5.39 22.99 22.86
C TYR A 409 4.51 23.02 24.12
N GLN A 410 3.22 22.68 24.01
CA GLN A 410 2.29 22.65 25.14
C GLN A 410 2.75 21.68 26.23
N GLN A 411 3.08 20.44 25.87
CA GLN A 411 3.60 19.45 26.82
C GLN A 411 4.89 19.91 27.52
N ARG A 412 5.78 20.58 26.79
CA ARG A 412 6.99 21.14 27.37
C ARG A 412 6.70 22.26 28.36
N GLN A 413 5.73 23.14 28.06
CA GLN A 413 5.31 24.21 28.99
C GLN A 413 4.72 23.63 30.28
N GLU A 414 3.81 22.66 30.16
CA GLU A 414 3.22 21.97 31.31
C GLU A 414 4.29 21.28 32.17
N ALA A 415 5.25 20.59 31.55
CA ALA A 415 6.35 19.95 32.25
C ALA A 415 7.23 20.95 33.01
N ILE A 416 7.50 22.12 32.42
CA ILE A 416 8.25 23.21 33.09
C ILE A 416 7.44 23.76 34.26
N GLU A 417 6.13 24.03 34.10
CA GLU A 417 5.26 24.51 35.17
C GLU A 417 5.16 23.53 36.36
N MET A 418 5.20 22.19 36.06
CA MET A 418 5.25 21.15 37.09
C MET A 418 6.64 21.01 37.74
N GLY A 419 7.62 21.78 37.29
CA GLY A 419 9.00 21.70 37.82
C GLY A 419 9.76 20.44 37.43
N MET A 420 9.35 19.77 36.33
CA MET A 420 10.05 18.60 35.82
C MET A 420 11.46 18.97 35.33
N LYS A 421 12.34 18.00 35.38
CA LYS A 421 13.74 18.14 35.00
C LYS A 421 14.10 17.13 33.92
N ASP A 422 15.20 17.39 33.22
CA ASP A 422 15.80 16.42 32.30
C ASP A 422 16.43 15.22 33.03
N GLU A 423 16.94 14.25 32.28
CA GLU A 423 17.60 13.04 32.82
C GLU A 423 18.85 13.37 33.66
N GLU A 424 19.47 14.53 33.46
CA GLU A 424 20.65 15.01 34.17
C GLU A 424 20.29 15.83 35.42
N GLY A 425 18.97 16.09 35.61
CA GLY A 425 18.45 16.84 36.76
C GLY A 425 18.45 18.36 36.57
N ASN A 426 18.67 18.86 35.33
CA ASN A 426 18.61 20.27 35.02
C ASN A 426 17.15 20.71 34.73
N PRO A 427 16.81 22.01 34.92
CA PRO A 427 15.53 22.56 34.47
C PRO A 427 15.35 22.35 32.97
N LEU A 428 14.12 22.02 32.58
CA LEU A 428 13.78 21.86 31.16
C LEU A 428 13.86 23.21 30.43
N GLU A 429 14.56 23.27 29.31
CA GLU A 429 14.58 24.44 28.43
C GLU A 429 13.24 24.56 27.69
N PRO A 430 12.66 25.78 27.56
CA PRO A 430 11.44 26.00 26.81
C PRO A 430 11.64 25.76 25.32
N LEU A 431 10.61 25.20 24.66
CA LEU A 431 10.57 25.12 23.21
C LEU A 431 10.07 26.46 22.62
N GLU A 432 10.48 26.77 21.41
CA GLU A 432 9.94 27.90 20.66
C GLU A 432 8.47 27.60 20.30
N LYS A 433 7.61 28.60 20.49
CA LYS A 433 6.20 28.48 20.10
C LYS A 433 6.10 28.43 18.57
N PRO A 434 5.41 27.44 17.98
CA PRO A 434 5.18 27.39 16.53
C PRO A 434 4.50 28.66 16.00
N GLY A 435 4.81 29.01 14.76
CA GLY A 435 4.23 30.16 14.06
C GLY A 435 2.71 30.06 13.86
N LYS A 436 2.22 30.76 12.84
CA LYS A 436 0.78 30.74 12.52
C LYS A 436 0.32 29.30 12.23
N LYS A 437 -0.87 28.95 12.77
CA LYS A 437 -1.51 27.65 12.49
C LYS A 437 -1.72 27.47 10.99
N VAL A 438 -1.39 26.29 10.52
CA VAL A 438 -1.77 25.77 9.20
C VAL A 438 -2.84 24.72 9.43
N SER A 439 -3.98 24.83 8.77
CA SER A 439 -5.04 23.83 8.81
C SER A 439 -4.93 22.85 7.66
N LEU A 440 -5.58 21.68 7.79
CA LEU A 440 -5.70 20.73 6.67
C LEU A 440 -6.39 21.40 5.46
N SER A 441 -7.40 22.23 5.68
CA SER A 441 -8.09 22.96 4.61
C SER A 441 -7.18 23.98 3.91
N ASP A 442 -6.30 24.69 4.66
CA ASP A 442 -5.29 25.57 4.04
C ASP A 442 -4.33 24.76 3.16
N GLY A 443 -3.90 23.61 3.67
CA GLY A 443 -3.03 22.69 2.92
C GLY A 443 -3.69 22.13 1.66
N LEU A 444 -4.97 21.73 1.76
CA LEU A 444 -5.74 21.23 0.61
C LEU A 444 -5.94 22.29 -0.47
N ALA A 445 -6.22 23.53 -0.09
CA ALA A 445 -6.34 24.63 -1.06
C ALA A 445 -5.02 24.84 -1.83
N GLN A 446 -3.89 24.75 -1.15
CA GLN A 446 -2.58 24.82 -1.80
C GLN A 446 -2.33 23.60 -2.67
N TRP A 447 -2.61 22.38 -2.16
CA TRP A 447 -2.43 21.13 -2.89
C TRP A 447 -3.28 21.13 -4.18
N GLN A 448 -4.55 21.48 -4.11
CA GLN A 448 -5.41 21.60 -5.29
C GLN A 448 -4.84 22.53 -6.35
N LYS A 449 -4.31 23.67 -5.92
CA LYS A 449 -3.67 24.64 -6.83
C LYS A 449 -2.45 24.03 -7.51
N ASP A 450 -1.59 23.36 -6.75
CA ASP A 450 -0.34 22.78 -7.26
C ASP A 450 -0.64 21.58 -8.19
N LEU A 451 -1.65 20.77 -7.86
CA LEU A 451 -2.13 19.69 -8.72
C LEU A 451 -2.69 20.21 -10.06
N ARG A 452 -3.48 21.28 -10.02
CA ARG A 452 -4.04 21.92 -11.23
C ARG A 452 -2.93 22.48 -12.11
N GLU A 453 -1.94 23.14 -11.51
CA GLU A 453 -0.78 23.68 -12.23
C GLU A 453 0.09 22.54 -12.81
N TYR A 454 0.38 21.52 -12.03
CA TYR A 454 1.14 20.36 -12.50
C TYR A 454 0.42 19.64 -13.66
N GLY A 455 -0.86 19.33 -13.51
CA GLY A 455 -1.65 18.69 -14.56
C GLY A 455 -1.69 19.50 -15.87
N PHE A 456 -1.87 20.81 -15.75
CA PHE A 456 -1.79 21.70 -16.93
C PHE A 456 -0.42 21.63 -17.61
N ASN A 457 0.66 21.66 -16.85
CA ASN A 457 2.02 21.56 -17.36
C ASN A 457 2.34 20.19 -18.00
N GLN A 458 1.63 19.14 -17.58
CA GLN A 458 1.69 17.80 -18.22
C GLN A 458 0.83 17.71 -19.49
N GLY A 459 0.10 18.76 -19.86
CA GLY A 459 -0.70 18.82 -21.09
C GLY A 459 -2.15 18.38 -20.93
N PHE A 460 -2.63 18.20 -19.70
CA PHE A 460 -4.05 17.93 -19.45
C PHE A 460 -4.88 19.21 -19.54
N THR A 461 -6.14 19.04 -19.94
CA THR A 461 -7.17 20.08 -19.71
C THR A 461 -7.68 19.92 -18.29
N ILE A 462 -7.44 20.92 -17.46
CA ILE A 462 -7.82 20.90 -16.03
C ILE A 462 -9.16 21.62 -15.81
N LYS A 463 -10.04 21.01 -15.03
CA LYS A 463 -11.34 21.56 -14.59
C LYS A 463 -11.40 21.62 -13.07
#